data_b87d4c1b1d7a06629d90bfd10d4669f2
#
_entry.id   b87d4c1b1d7a06629d90bfd10d4669f2
#
_cell.length_a   1.000
_cell.length_b   1.000
_cell.length_c   1.000
_cell.angle_alpha   90.00
_cell.angle_beta   90.00
_cell.angle_gamma   90.00
#
_symmetry.space_group_name_H-M   'P 1'
#
loop_
_entity.id
_entity.type
_entity.pdbx_description
1 polymer ?
#
loop_
_entity_poly.entity_id
_entity_poly.type
_entity_poly.pdbx_seq_one_letter_code
_entity_poly.pdbx_strand_id
1 'polypeptide(L)'
;MGVLQNKIDFEGIIVVENANCNGDPLNGNMPRVTYEGYGEMSDVCIKRKIRNRLLDAGENIFVQSDDKNTDGYKSLKARAEANEAFGAELKKGKKADAQRGYEIACKEWMDVRS
;
A
#
# COMPACT_ATOMS: atom_id res chain seq x y z
N MET A 1 14.67 8.56 11.77
CA MET A 1 15.09 7.53 10.77
C MET A 1 15.36 8.19 9.43
N GLY A 2 16.46 7.82 8.81
CA GLY A 2 16.75 8.28 7.45
C GLY A 2 15.78 7.68 6.44
N VAL A 3 15.51 8.44 5.38
CA VAL A 3 14.72 7.96 4.27
C VAL A 3 15.62 7.15 3.33
N LEU A 4 15.13 6.02 2.86
CA LEU A 4 15.82 5.21 1.86
C LEU A 4 16.16 6.03 0.62
N GLN A 5 17.42 6.08 0.25
CA GLN A 5 17.91 6.85 -0.89
C GLN A 5 18.19 5.99 -2.12
N ASN A 6 18.33 4.70 -1.95
CA ASN A 6 18.71 3.77 -2.99
C ASN A 6 17.57 2.81 -3.32
N LYS A 7 17.53 2.35 -4.57
CA LYS A 7 16.70 1.21 -4.97
C LYS A 7 17.16 -0.04 -4.22
N ILE A 8 16.20 -0.84 -3.76
CA ILE A 8 16.46 -2.15 -3.18
C ILE A 8 15.81 -3.21 -4.06
N ASP A 9 16.60 -4.16 -4.52
CA ASP A 9 16.10 -5.39 -5.12
C ASP A 9 16.34 -6.53 -4.13
N PHE A 10 15.33 -7.37 -3.91
CA PHE A 10 15.44 -8.51 -3.00
C PHE A 10 14.72 -9.73 -3.56
N GLU A 11 15.15 -10.90 -3.13
CA GLU A 11 14.50 -12.18 -3.39
C GLU A 11 13.97 -12.75 -2.08
N GLY A 12 12.73 -13.17 -2.07
CA GLY A 12 12.09 -13.79 -0.90
C GLY A 12 11.65 -15.22 -1.21
N ILE A 13 11.95 -16.15 -0.31
CA ILE A 13 11.48 -17.53 -0.39
C ILE A 13 10.35 -17.71 0.62
N ILE A 14 9.17 -18.13 0.15
CA ILE A 14 8.00 -18.38 0.99
C ILE A 14 7.74 -19.88 0.99
N VAL A 15 7.78 -20.48 2.17
CA VAL A 15 7.45 -21.90 2.36
C VAL A 15 6.20 -21.98 3.21
N VAL A 16 5.18 -22.68 2.71
CA VAL A 16 3.91 -22.86 3.40
C VAL A 16 3.45 -24.31 3.35
N GLU A 17 2.72 -24.71 4.36
CA GLU A 17 2.09 -26.02 4.44
C GLU A 17 0.65 -25.85 4.92
N ASN A 18 -0.30 -26.44 4.19
CA ASN A 18 -1.74 -26.36 4.52
C ASN A 18 -2.24 -24.92 4.71
N ALA A 19 -1.75 -23.98 3.92
CA ALA A 19 -2.08 -22.56 4.02
C ALA A 19 -2.49 -21.97 2.68
N ASN A 20 -3.44 -21.03 2.73
CA ASN A 20 -3.86 -20.24 1.58
C ASN A 20 -3.18 -18.86 1.62
N CYS A 21 -2.05 -18.75 0.93
CA CYS A 21 -1.27 -17.50 0.90
C CYS A 21 -1.96 -16.37 0.11
N ASN A 22 -2.77 -16.73 -0.88
CA ASN A 22 -3.47 -15.78 -1.74
C ASN A 22 -4.81 -16.37 -2.17
N GLY A 23 -5.87 -16.00 -1.45
CA GLY A 23 -7.24 -16.37 -1.84
C GLY A 23 -7.63 -15.67 -3.13
N ASP A 24 -8.25 -16.42 -4.05
CA ASP A 24 -8.77 -15.89 -5.31
C ASP A 24 -10.27 -15.62 -5.18
N PRO A 25 -10.70 -14.34 -5.08
CA PRO A 25 -12.12 -14.01 -4.92
C PRO A 25 -12.98 -14.42 -6.12
N LEU A 26 -12.37 -14.57 -7.28
CA LEU A 26 -13.06 -15.02 -8.51
C LEU A 26 -13.25 -16.54 -8.56
N ASN A 27 -12.62 -17.27 -7.66
CA ASN A 27 -12.66 -18.73 -7.58
C ASN A 27 -12.99 -19.23 -6.16
N GLY A 28 -14.04 -18.66 -5.54
CA GLY A 28 -14.51 -19.07 -4.23
C GLY A 28 -13.48 -18.94 -3.10
N ASN A 29 -12.56 -17.99 -3.22
CA ASN A 29 -11.46 -17.77 -2.29
C ASN A 29 -10.51 -18.97 -2.14
N MET A 30 -10.48 -19.86 -3.13
CA MET A 30 -9.49 -20.93 -3.24
C MET A 30 -8.08 -20.37 -3.47
N PRO A 31 -7.02 -21.10 -3.14
CA PRO A 31 -5.67 -20.67 -3.43
C PRO A 31 -5.48 -20.33 -4.92
N ARG A 32 -4.90 -19.16 -5.17
CA ARG A 32 -4.65 -18.69 -6.53
C ARG A 32 -3.63 -19.59 -7.23
N VAL A 33 -3.91 -19.92 -8.49
CA VAL A 33 -3.02 -20.72 -9.33
C VAL A 33 -2.79 -20.05 -10.68
N THR A 34 -1.65 -20.34 -11.31
CA THR A 34 -1.36 -19.93 -12.67
C THR A 34 -2.16 -20.79 -13.67
N TYR A 35 -2.12 -20.39 -14.95
CA TYR A 35 -2.73 -21.17 -16.02
C TYR A 35 -2.18 -22.61 -16.09
N GLU A 36 -0.88 -22.78 -15.78
CA GLU A 36 -0.24 -24.11 -15.76
C GLU A 36 -0.52 -24.91 -14.47
N GLY A 37 -1.25 -24.35 -13.51
CA GLY A 37 -1.63 -25.02 -12.28
C GLY A 37 -0.65 -24.85 -11.11
N TYR A 38 0.36 -23.98 -11.22
CA TYR A 38 1.25 -23.65 -10.10
C TYR A 38 0.59 -22.68 -9.15
N GLY A 39 0.86 -22.83 -7.86
CA GLY A 39 0.47 -21.85 -6.86
C GLY A 39 1.08 -20.49 -7.14
N GLU A 40 0.30 -19.42 -6.95
CA GLU A 40 0.72 -18.05 -7.26
C GLU A 40 0.35 -17.10 -6.14
N MET A 41 1.26 -16.19 -5.81
CA MET A 41 0.95 -15.00 -5.03
C MET A 41 1.07 -13.78 -5.95
N SER A 42 -0.01 -13.01 -6.10
CA SER A 42 0.03 -11.78 -6.90
C SER A 42 0.86 -10.69 -6.19
N ASP A 43 1.40 -9.76 -6.98
CA ASP A 43 2.15 -8.62 -6.46
C ASP A 43 1.28 -7.76 -5.53
N VAL A 44 0.01 -7.55 -5.85
CA VAL A 44 -0.93 -6.80 -5.01
C VAL A 44 -1.20 -7.49 -3.68
N CYS A 45 -1.23 -8.82 -3.66
CA CYS A 45 -1.36 -9.60 -2.42
C CYS A 45 -0.14 -9.39 -1.52
N ILE A 46 1.07 -9.47 -2.09
CA ILE A 46 2.33 -9.27 -1.37
C ILE A 46 2.41 -7.82 -0.84
N LYS A 47 2.12 -6.84 -1.69
CA LYS A 47 2.12 -5.43 -1.31
C LYS A 47 1.12 -5.14 -0.17
N ARG A 48 -0.07 -5.74 -0.21
CA ARG A 48 -1.05 -5.62 0.87
C ARG A 48 -0.51 -6.17 2.20
N LYS A 49 0.15 -7.31 2.17
CA LYS A 49 0.77 -7.90 3.36
C LYS A 49 1.86 -7.01 3.95
N ILE A 50 2.70 -6.43 3.09
CA ILE A 50 3.77 -5.49 3.51
C ILE A 50 3.15 -4.24 4.15
N ARG A 51 2.17 -3.61 3.49
CA ARG A 51 1.49 -2.42 4.02
C ARG A 51 0.82 -2.70 5.37
N ASN A 52 0.12 -3.81 5.49
CA ASN A 52 -0.52 -4.20 6.74
C ASN A 52 0.50 -4.39 7.87
N ARG A 53 1.64 -5.01 7.56
CA ARG A 53 2.70 -5.23 8.55
C ARG A 53 3.35 -3.91 8.99
N LEU A 54 3.58 -2.99 8.08
CA LEU A 54 4.10 -1.66 8.38
C LEU A 54 3.10 -0.85 9.22
N LEU A 55 1.81 -0.94 8.89
CA LEU A 55 0.74 -0.30 9.66
C LEU A 55 0.69 -0.85 11.10
N ASP A 56 0.80 -2.16 11.27
CA ASP A 56 0.87 -2.80 12.59
C ASP A 56 2.12 -2.38 13.38
N ALA A 57 3.19 -2.01 12.68
CA ALA A 57 4.41 -1.46 13.27
C ALA A 57 4.33 0.04 13.62
N GLY A 58 3.19 0.67 13.34
CA GLY A 58 2.96 2.09 13.66
C GLY A 58 3.33 3.08 12.55
N GLU A 59 3.65 2.60 11.35
CA GLU A 59 3.96 3.47 10.22
C GLU A 59 2.70 4.07 9.60
N ASN A 60 2.82 5.27 9.05
CA ASN A 60 1.73 5.90 8.30
C ASN A 60 1.63 5.29 6.90
N ILE A 61 0.49 4.69 6.61
CA ILE A 61 0.20 4.05 5.32
C ILE A 61 -0.99 4.74 4.67
N PHE A 62 -0.82 5.11 3.41
CA PHE A 62 -1.87 5.77 2.63
C PHE A 62 -2.96 4.79 2.19
N VAL A 63 -2.56 3.65 1.62
CA VAL A 63 -3.49 2.62 1.13
C VAL A 63 -3.69 1.56 2.21
N GLN A 64 -4.65 1.78 3.10
CA GLN A 64 -5.01 0.86 4.17
C GLN A 64 -6.19 -0.02 3.75
N SER A 65 -6.26 -1.25 4.28
CA SER A 65 -7.46 -2.07 4.16
C SER A 65 -8.57 -1.55 5.10
N ASP A 66 -9.84 -1.72 4.71
CA ASP A 66 -10.98 -1.20 5.48
C ASP A 66 -11.08 -1.78 6.89
N ASP A 67 -10.70 -3.04 7.05
CA ASP A 67 -10.68 -3.73 8.35
C ASP A 67 -9.59 -3.22 9.30
N LYS A 68 -8.51 -2.63 8.76
CA LYS A 68 -7.40 -2.06 9.54
C LYS A 68 -7.44 -0.55 9.67
N ASN A 69 -8.41 0.12 9.10
CA ASN A 69 -8.54 1.57 9.05
C ASN A 69 -8.27 2.25 10.40
N THR A 70 -7.02 2.68 10.62
CA THR A 70 -6.56 3.22 11.90
C THR A 70 -6.90 4.69 12.11
N ASP A 71 -7.13 5.43 11.02
CA ASP A 71 -7.40 6.88 11.03
C ASP A 71 -8.87 7.25 10.81
N GLY A 72 -9.73 6.28 10.54
CA GLY A 72 -11.17 6.47 10.37
C GLY A 72 -11.62 7.06 9.03
N TYR A 73 -10.71 7.35 8.11
CA TYR A 73 -11.07 7.87 6.78
C TYR A 73 -11.62 6.76 5.88
N LYS A 74 -12.76 7.03 5.25
CA LYS A 74 -13.49 6.04 4.45
C LYS A 74 -13.06 5.97 2.98
N SER A 75 -12.15 6.83 2.55
CA SER A 75 -11.63 6.84 1.18
C SER A 75 -10.23 7.42 1.12
N LEU A 76 -9.48 7.05 0.08
CA LEU A 76 -8.15 7.62 -0.19
C LEU A 76 -8.23 9.13 -0.37
N LYS A 77 -9.28 9.61 -1.04
CA LYS A 77 -9.52 11.04 -1.23
C LYS A 77 -9.66 11.76 0.11
N ALA A 78 -10.50 11.24 1.01
CA ALA A 78 -10.72 11.82 2.33
C ALA A 78 -9.42 11.86 3.15
N ARG A 79 -8.63 10.79 3.10
CA ARG A 79 -7.33 10.72 3.78
C ARG A 79 -6.34 11.74 3.22
N ALA A 80 -6.26 11.90 1.90
CA ALA A 80 -5.40 12.87 1.25
C ALA A 80 -5.79 14.31 1.59
N GLU A 81 -7.08 14.63 1.51
CA GLU A 81 -7.60 15.98 1.78
C GLU A 81 -7.48 16.38 3.27
N ALA A 82 -7.48 15.42 4.16
CA ALA A 82 -7.31 15.65 5.60
C ALA A 82 -5.88 16.00 5.99
N ASN A 83 -4.88 15.66 5.20
CA ASN A 83 -3.52 16.15 5.39
C ASN A 83 -3.49 17.64 5.04
N GLU A 84 -3.13 18.48 6.01
CA GLU A 84 -3.23 19.94 5.89
C GLU A 84 -2.38 20.48 4.73
N ALA A 85 -1.12 20.08 4.65
CA ALA A 85 -0.21 20.53 3.61
C ALA A 85 -0.60 20.00 2.21
N PHE A 86 -0.93 18.71 2.11
CA PHE A 86 -1.34 18.10 0.86
C PHE A 86 -2.69 18.63 0.39
N GLY A 87 -3.64 18.76 1.29
CA GLY A 87 -4.96 19.35 1.00
C GLY A 87 -4.87 20.80 0.53
N ALA A 88 -3.98 21.59 1.09
CA ALA A 88 -3.73 22.96 0.64
C ALA A 88 -3.17 23.01 -0.79
N GLU A 89 -2.26 22.09 -1.14
CA GLU A 89 -1.73 21.98 -2.50
C GLU A 89 -2.81 21.56 -3.51
N LEU A 90 -3.66 20.59 -3.16
CA LEU A 90 -4.78 20.16 -3.99
C LEU A 90 -5.77 21.30 -4.29
N LYS A 91 -6.05 22.17 -3.32
CA LYS A 91 -6.98 23.29 -3.49
C LYS A 91 -6.51 24.34 -4.49
N LYS A 92 -5.23 24.37 -4.85
CA LYS A 92 -4.71 25.27 -5.90
C LYS A 92 -5.21 24.92 -7.29
N GLY A 93 -5.79 23.73 -7.49
CA GLY A 93 -6.34 23.27 -8.77
C GLY A 93 -5.29 23.30 -9.88
N LYS A 94 -5.53 24.05 -10.96
CA LYS A 94 -4.60 24.15 -12.11
C LYS A 94 -3.23 24.78 -11.76
N LYS A 95 -3.11 25.45 -10.63
CA LYS A 95 -1.87 26.04 -10.12
C LYS A 95 -1.13 25.13 -9.16
N ALA A 96 -1.66 23.93 -8.89
CA ALA A 96 -1.01 22.96 -8.02
C ALA A 96 0.31 22.48 -8.61
N ASP A 97 1.34 22.39 -7.76
CA ASP A 97 2.63 21.83 -8.10
C ASP A 97 2.63 20.33 -7.78
N ALA A 98 2.62 19.51 -8.82
CA ALA A 98 2.60 18.05 -8.68
C ALA A 98 3.84 17.53 -7.94
N GLN A 99 5.01 18.09 -8.19
CA GLN A 99 6.26 17.70 -7.53
C GLN A 99 6.19 17.99 -6.02
N ARG A 100 5.71 19.17 -5.66
CA ARG A 100 5.54 19.54 -4.24
C ARG A 100 4.52 18.64 -3.55
N GLY A 101 3.39 18.35 -4.21
CA GLY A 101 2.38 17.43 -3.69
C GLY A 101 2.95 16.03 -3.45
N TYR A 102 3.73 15.52 -4.39
CA TYR A 102 4.42 14.24 -4.26
C TYR A 102 5.41 14.23 -3.07
N GLU A 103 6.21 15.27 -2.92
CA GLU A 103 7.16 15.38 -1.80
C GLU A 103 6.45 15.41 -0.44
N ILE A 104 5.34 16.12 -0.32
CA ILE A 104 4.50 16.15 0.88
C ILE A 104 3.96 14.75 1.16
N ALA A 105 3.41 14.09 0.17
CA ALA A 105 2.85 12.73 0.31
C ALA A 105 3.92 11.71 0.72
N CYS A 106 5.12 11.79 0.15
CA CYS A 106 6.24 10.91 0.51
C CYS A 106 6.74 11.11 1.95
N LYS A 107 6.57 12.29 2.51
CA LYS A 107 6.91 12.55 3.92
C LYS A 107 5.87 12.01 4.88
N GLU A 108 4.60 12.07 4.48
CA GLU A 108 3.49 11.66 5.32
C GLU A 108 3.27 10.14 5.30
N TRP A 109 3.29 9.53 4.11
CA TRP A 109 2.94 8.12 3.95
C TRP A 109 4.11 7.30 3.39
N MET A 110 4.45 6.23 4.09
CA MET A 110 5.58 5.37 3.73
C MET A 110 5.37 4.65 2.39
N ASP A 111 4.14 4.26 2.08
CA ASP A 111 3.79 3.49 0.89
C ASP A 111 3.55 4.31 -0.39
N VAL A 112 3.68 5.62 -0.33
CA VAL A 112 3.58 6.49 -1.51
C VAL A 112 4.89 6.51 -2.32
N ARG A 113 5.99 6.20 -1.68
CA ARG A 113 7.25 6.00 -2.38
C ARG A 113 7.27 4.65 -3.07
N SER A 114 7.37 4.67 -4.36
CA SER A 114 7.61 3.48 -5.18
C SER A 114 9.05 3.42 -5.67
#